data_98f19bb0db79c16bff50009f5ef464d3
#
_entry.id   98f19bb0db79c16bff50009f5ef464d3
#
_cell.length_a   1.000
_cell.length_b   1.000
_cell.length_c   1.000
_cell.angle_alpha   90.00
_cell.angle_beta   90.00
_cell.angle_gamma   90.00
#
_symmetry.space_group_name_H-M   'P 1'
#
loop_
_entity.id
_entity.type
_entity.pdbx_description
1 polymer ?
#
loop_
_entity_poly.entity_id
_entity_poly.type
_entity_poly.pdbx_seq_one_letter_code
_entity_poly.pdbx_strand_id
1 'polypeptide(L)'
;MMNPLAQKLNDEIKQSSPQVLDMMSQLGKDMFYPKGILSQSAEAKRTTYNATIGMATKKEGKMYANSLNQMFNDLTPDEIFPYAPPQGVEELRDLWQKKMLKENPDLKSKSISRPIVTNALTHGLSLVADLFVDTDDTVLLPTHNWGNYKLVFSTRHGAHINTCLLYT
;
A
#
# COMPACT_ATOMS: atom_id res chain seq x y z
N MET A 1 15.38 -18.91 2.88
CA MET A 1 14.45 -20.07 2.90
C MET A 1 13.09 -19.58 2.37
N MET A 2 12.54 -20.23 1.34
CA MET A 2 11.25 -19.83 0.74
C MET A 2 10.11 -19.88 1.76
N ASN A 3 9.19 -18.94 1.67
CA ASN A 3 8.00 -18.93 2.54
C ASN A 3 7.11 -20.15 2.25
N PRO A 4 6.59 -20.87 3.25
CA PRO A 4 5.74 -22.05 3.04
C PRO A 4 4.49 -21.81 2.18
N LEU A 5 3.93 -20.58 2.23
CA LEU A 5 2.80 -20.20 1.37
C LEU A 5 3.19 -20.03 -0.10
N ALA A 6 4.39 -19.48 -0.35
CA ALA A 6 4.95 -19.40 -1.69
C ALA A 6 5.26 -20.80 -2.24
N GLN A 7 5.85 -21.68 -1.42
CA GLN A 7 6.13 -23.06 -1.80
C GLN A 7 4.84 -23.79 -2.21
N LYS A 8 3.80 -23.69 -1.40
CA LYS A 8 2.50 -24.32 -1.71
C LYS A 8 1.93 -23.82 -3.05
N LEU A 9 1.98 -22.51 -3.29
CA LEU A 9 1.50 -21.93 -4.55
C LEU A 9 2.31 -22.43 -5.75
N ASN A 10 3.63 -22.51 -5.61
CA ASN A 10 4.51 -23.04 -6.66
C ASN A 10 4.22 -24.52 -6.94
N ASP A 11 3.93 -25.34 -5.93
CA ASP A 11 3.58 -26.74 -6.10
C ASP A 11 2.24 -26.89 -6.86
N GLU A 12 1.25 -26.04 -6.54
CA GLU A 12 -0.03 -26.00 -7.28
C GLU A 12 0.16 -25.57 -8.74
N ILE A 13 0.98 -24.55 -9.00
CA ILE A 13 1.32 -24.11 -10.37
C ILE A 13 2.07 -25.22 -11.12
N LYS A 14 3.02 -25.87 -10.46
CA LYS A 14 3.79 -26.99 -11.07
C LYS A 14 2.90 -28.13 -11.49
N GLN A 15 1.87 -28.45 -10.73
CA GLN A 15 0.93 -29.52 -11.07
C GLN A 15 0.01 -29.15 -12.23
N SER A 16 -0.42 -27.88 -12.30
CA SER A 16 -1.38 -27.44 -13.32
C SER A 16 -0.72 -26.95 -14.61
N SER A 17 0.44 -26.29 -14.51
CA SER A 17 1.11 -25.62 -15.62
C SER A 17 2.61 -25.48 -15.36
N PRO A 18 3.40 -26.55 -15.43
CA PRO A 18 4.83 -26.53 -15.10
C PRO A 18 5.61 -25.51 -15.94
N GLN A 19 5.23 -25.30 -17.21
CA GLN A 19 5.87 -24.32 -18.10
C GLN A 19 5.72 -22.89 -17.56
N VAL A 20 4.60 -22.57 -16.94
CA VAL A 20 4.39 -21.24 -16.32
C VAL A 20 5.35 -21.07 -15.15
N LEU A 21 5.51 -22.09 -14.32
CA LEU A 21 6.46 -22.02 -13.19
C LEU A 21 7.90 -21.83 -13.68
N ASP A 22 8.29 -22.52 -14.77
CA ASP A 22 9.63 -22.41 -15.34
C ASP A 22 9.91 -20.99 -15.88
N MET A 23 8.89 -20.32 -16.41
CA MET A 23 8.98 -18.93 -16.91
C MET A 23 8.99 -17.88 -15.81
N MET A 24 8.57 -18.21 -14.57
CA MET A 24 8.54 -17.26 -13.47
C MET A 24 9.94 -16.87 -13.01
N SER A 25 10.14 -15.57 -12.75
CA SER A 25 11.33 -15.07 -12.06
C SER A 25 11.43 -15.63 -10.64
N GLN A 26 12.62 -15.55 -10.03
CA GLN A 26 12.79 -15.93 -8.62
C GLN A 26 11.86 -15.10 -7.72
N LEU A 27 11.79 -13.80 -7.95
CA LEU A 27 10.85 -12.93 -7.22
C LEU A 27 9.40 -13.42 -7.35
N GLY A 28 8.97 -13.80 -8.55
CA GLY A 28 7.63 -14.35 -8.78
C GLY A 28 7.38 -15.64 -8.00
N LYS A 29 8.38 -16.51 -7.91
CA LYS A 29 8.33 -17.76 -7.14
C LYS A 29 8.33 -17.53 -5.62
N ASP A 30 8.91 -16.43 -5.16
CA ASP A 30 8.97 -16.05 -3.73
C ASP A 30 7.69 -15.31 -3.26
N MET A 31 6.89 -14.82 -4.21
CA MET A 31 5.63 -14.14 -3.91
C MET A 31 4.57 -15.12 -3.37
N PHE A 32 3.79 -14.64 -2.40
CA PHE A 32 2.69 -15.38 -1.81
C PHE A 32 1.57 -14.43 -1.38
N TYR A 33 0.38 -14.99 -1.22
CA TYR A 33 -0.74 -14.24 -0.65
C TYR A 33 -0.71 -14.39 0.87
N PRO A 34 -0.40 -13.31 1.64
CA PRO A 34 -0.27 -13.41 3.08
C PRO A 34 -1.62 -13.75 3.72
N LYS A 35 -1.60 -14.70 4.64
CA LYS A 35 -2.73 -14.92 5.55
C LYS A 35 -2.80 -13.74 6.52
N GLY A 36 -3.70 -12.81 6.26
CA GLY A 36 -3.82 -11.60 7.04
C GLY A 36 -5.22 -11.03 6.96
N ILE A 37 -5.33 -9.70 6.97
CA ILE A 37 -6.60 -8.97 7.05
C ILE A 37 -7.65 -9.42 6.00
N LEU A 38 -7.22 -9.80 4.80
CA LEU A 38 -8.14 -10.20 3.73
C LEU A 38 -8.77 -11.57 3.99
N SER A 39 -8.00 -12.56 4.50
CA SER A 39 -8.56 -13.85 4.90
C SER A 39 -9.44 -13.71 6.12
N GLN A 40 -9.02 -12.95 7.12
CA GLN A 40 -9.83 -12.63 8.31
C GLN A 40 -11.12 -11.90 7.92
N SER A 41 -11.07 -10.99 6.96
CA SER A 41 -12.26 -10.31 6.45
C SER A 41 -13.22 -11.25 5.73
N ALA A 42 -12.72 -12.25 5.01
CA ALA A 42 -13.55 -13.25 4.37
C ALA A 42 -14.29 -14.13 5.42
N GLU A 43 -13.60 -14.51 6.48
CA GLU A 43 -14.18 -15.24 7.62
C GLU A 43 -15.21 -14.39 8.37
N ALA A 44 -14.88 -13.12 8.63
CA ALA A 44 -15.73 -12.17 9.35
C ALA A 44 -17.02 -11.79 8.61
N LYS A 45 -17.12 -12.01 7.31
CA LYS A 45 -18.37 -11.77 6.54
C LYS A 45 -19.58 -12.56 7.07
N ARG A 46 -19.33 -13.65 7.78
CA ARG A 46 -20.37 -14.52 8.35
C ARG A 46 -20.68 -14.22 9.82
N THR A 47 -20.05 -13.21 10.40
CA THR A 47 -20.24 -12.82 11.80
C THR A 47 -21.17 -11.64 11.94
N THR A 48 -21.82 -11.51 13.09
CA THR A 48 -22.70 -10.38 13.41
C THR A 48 -21.94 -9.05 13.45
N TYR A 49 -20.69 -9.07 13.90
CA TYR A 49 -19.82 -7.89 14.00
C TYR A 49 -18.56 -8.13 13.20
N ASN A 50 -18.33 -7.29 12.19
CA ASN A 50 -17.14 -7.33 11.35
C ASN A 50 -16.36 -6.03 11.50
N ALA A 51 -15.20 -6.09 12.17
CA ALA A 51 -14.28 -4.97 12.38
C ALA A 51 -12.90 -5.22 11.75
N THR A 52 -12.83 -6.07 10.72
CA THR A 52 -11.56 -6.47 10.11
C THR A 52 -11.03 -5.49 9.07
N ILE A 53 -11.89 -4.72 8.41
CA ILE A 53 -11.48 -3.69 7.45
C ILE A 53 -11.88 -2.33 8.00
N GLY A 54 -10.92 -1.41 8.08
CA GLY A 54 -11.10 -0.04 8.57
C GLY A 54 -11.88 0.86 7.61
N MET A 55 -13.03 0.39 7.14
CA MET A 55 -13.93 1.18 6.31
C MET A 55 -15.03 1.78 7.18
N ALA A 56 -15.10 3.11 7.24
CA ALA A 56 -16.15 3.80 7.97
C ALA A 56 -17.53 3.50 7.37
N THR A 57 -18.46 3.11 8.23
CA THR A 57 -19.85 2.81 7.86
C THR A 57 -20.81 3.65 8.68
N LYS A 58 -21.98 3.91 8.12
CA LYS A 58 -23.16 4.46 8.79
C LYS A 58 -24.30 3.44 8.70
N LYS A 59 -25.40 3.68 9.42
CA LYS A 59 -26.54 2.75 9.49
C LYS A 59 -27.05 2.30 8.11
N GLU A 60 -26.96 3.16 7.10
CA GLU A 60 -27.48 2.93 5.75
C GLU A 60 -26.39 2.52 4.74
N GLY A 61 -25.18 2.16 5.19
CA GLY A 61 -24.10 1.72 4.32
C GLY A 61 -22.77 2.43 4.55
N LYS A 62 -21.98 2.60 3.50
CA LYS A 62 -20.65 3.19 3.58
C LYS A 62 -20.72 4.70 3.81
N MET A 63 -19.81 5.20 4.64
CA MET A 63 -19.62 6.63 4.83
C MET A 63 -18.94 7.24 3.61
N TYR A 64 -19.46 8.37 3.15
CA TYR A 64 -18.84 9.16 2.08
C TYR A 64 -19.16 10.64 2.25
N ALA A 65 -18.34 11.50 1.68
CA ALA A 65 -18.61 12.93 1.63
C ALA A 65 -19.51 13.24 0.41
N ASN A 66 -20.72 13.76 0.65
CA ASN A 66 -21.67 14.07 -0.42
C ASN A 66 -21.10 15.03 -1.47
N SER A 67 -20.32 16.03 -1.03
CA SER A 67 -19.65 16.96 -1.92
C SER A 67 -18.71 16.27 -2.91
N LEU A 68 -17.94 15.27 -2.46
CA LEU A 68 -17.03 14.52 -3.34
C LEU A 68 -17.78 13.70 -4.37
N ASN A 69 -18.91 13.10 -3.97
CA ASN A 69 -19.72 12.29 -4.91
C ASN A 69 -20.33 13.13 -6.06
N GLN A 70 -20.62 14.40 -5.79
CA GLN A 70 -21.14 15.32 -6.79
C GLN A 70 -20.04 15.85 -7.74
N MET A 71 -18.82 16.08 -7.24
CA MET A 71 -17.69 16.61 -8.02
C MET A 71 -17.31 15.75 -9.23
N PHE A 72 -17.55 14.45 -9.20
CA PHE A 72 -17.24 13.58 -10.35
C PHE A 72 -18.08 13.86 -11.59
N ASN A 73 -19.25 14.50 -11.44
CA ASN A 73 -20.14 14.83 -12.55
C ASN A 73 -19.81 16.18 -13.20
N ASP A 74 -19.00 17.00 -12.54
CA ASP A 74 -18.71 18.37 -12.97
C ASP A 74 -17.37 18.47 -13.75
N LEU A 75 -16.67 17.34 -13.92
CA LEU A 75 -15.40 17.29 -14.64
C LEU A 75 -15.61 17.33 -16.15
N THR A 76 -14.86 18.21 -16.82
CA THR A 76 -14.87 18.33 -18.28
C THR A 76 -13.97 17.27 -18.93
N PRO A 77 -14.17 16.97 -20.24
CA PRO A 77 -13.23 16.12 -20.99
C PRO A 77 -11.78 16.57 -20.93
N ASP A 78 -11.53 17.87 -20.93
CA ASP A 78 -10.17 18.44 -20.87
C ASP A 78 -9.48 18.26 -19.51
N GLU A 79 -10.26 17.98 -18.46
CA GLU A 79 -9.74 17.66 -17.13
C GLU A 79 -9.55 16.17 -16.92
N ILE A 80 -10.32 15.31 -17.64
CA ILE A 80 -10.31 13.86 -17.42
C ILE A 80 -9.30 13.13 -18.31
N PHE A 81 -9.22 13.51 -19.61
CA PHE A 81 -8.51 12.72 -20.62
C PHE A 81 -7.05 13.06 -20.87
N PRO A 82 -6.49 14.23 -20.49
CA PRO A 82 -5.07 14.47 -20.64
C PRO A 82 -4.20 13.56 -19.78
N TYR A 83 -2.95 13.38 -20.21
CA TYR A 83 -1.96 12.69 -19.36
C TYR A 83 -1.72 13.48 -18.08
N ALA A 84 -1.82 12.81 -16.95
CA ALA A 84 -1.40 13.40 -15.68
C ALA A 84 0.11 13.60 -15.66
N PRO A 85 0.62 14.73 -15.11
CA PRO A 85 2.05 14.92 -14.90
C PRO A 85 2.63 13.78 -14.03
N PRO A 86 3.86 13.27 -14.31
CA PRO A 86 4.44 12.15 -13.58
C PRO A 86 4.49 12.34 -12.07
N GLN A 87 4.69 13.56 -11.60
CA GLN A 87 4.72 13.91 -10.18
C GLN A 87 3.33 14.22 -9.58
N GLY A 88 2.30 14.22 -10.38
CA GLY A 88 0.93 14.61 -10.02
C GLY A 88 0.58 16.04 -10.37
N VAL A 89 -0.71 16.35 -10.37
CA VAL A 89 -1.26 17.67 -10.68
C VAL A 89 -0.71 18.72 -9.71
N GLU A 90 -0.23 19.85 -10.24
CA GLU A 90 0.44 20.87 -9.43
C GLU A 90 -0.44 21.44 -8.32
N GLU A 91 -1.68 21.76 -8.64
CA GLU A 91 -2.62 22.29 -7.66
C GLU A 91 -2.84 21.33 -6.49
N LEU A 92 -3.01 20.03 -6.76
CA LEU A 92 -3.14 19.00 -5.71
C LEU A 92 -1.91 18.97 -4.81
N ARG A 93 -0.71 19.03 -5.40
CA ARG A 93 0.56 19.01 -4.68
C ARG A 93 0.72 20.24 -3.78
N ASP A 94 0.34 21.41 -4.27
CA ASP A 94 0.40 22.66 -3.51
C ASP A 94 -0.61 22.67 -2.36
N LEU A 95 -1.84 22.26 -2.61
CA LEU A 95 -2.88 22.15 -1.59
C LEU A 95 -2.49 21.14 -0.50
N TRP A 96 -1.92 20.01 -0.90
CA TRP A 96 -1.46 19.00 0.05
C TRP A 96 -0.29 19.50 0.90
N GLN A 97 0.68 20.20 0.31
CA GLN A 97 1.77 20.81 1.06
C GLN A 97 1.25 21.85 2.08
N LYS A 98 0.34 22.71 1.66
CA LYS A 98 -0.32 23.67 2.58
C LYS A 98 -1.04 22.98 3.73
N LYS A 99 -1.75 21.88 3.43
CA LYS A 99 -2.42 21.05 4.44
C LYS A 99 -1.41 20.45 5.43
N MET A 100 -0.33 19.85 4.95
CA MET A 100 0.72 19.29 5.79
C MET A 100 1.32 20.33 6.74
N LEU A 101 1.66 21.53 6.24
CA LEU A 101 2.21 22.62 7.05
C LEU A 101 1.20 23.18 8.06
N LYS A 102 -0.09 23.14 7.72
CA LYS A 102 -1.15 23.58 8.64
C LYS A 102 -1.36 22.58 9.78
N GLU A 103 -1.37 21.29 9.47
CA GLU A 103 -1.63 20.22 10.45
C GLU A 103 -0.40 19.87 11.30
N ASN A 104 0.80 20.20 10.82
CA ASN A 104 2.07 19.93 11.50
C ASN A 104 2.86 21.23 11.67
N PRO A 105 2.55 22.05 12.69
CA PRO A 105 3.20 23.37 12.87
C PRO A 105 4.72 23.34 12.96
N ASP A 106 5.30 22.24 13.47
CA ASP A 106 6.75 22.06 13.59
C ASP A 106 7.47 21.94 12.23
N LEU A 107 6.74 21.61 11.18
CA LEU A 107 7.27 21.59 9.82
C LEU A 107 7.48 23.00 9.23
N LYS A 108 6.85 24.03 9.79
CA LYS A 108 6.95 25.42 9.26
C LYS A 108 8.39 25.96 9.25
N SER A 109 9.21 25.48 10.19
CA SER A 109 10.63 25.85 10.28
C SER A 109 11.54 24.98 9.42
N LYS A 110 11.00 23.98 8.71
CA LYS A 110 11.76 23.04 7.90
C LYS A 110 11.55 23.30 6.42
N SER A 111 12.61 23.08 5.64
CA SER A 111 12.49 23.02 4.18
C SER A 111 12.01 21.62 3.79
N ILE A 112 10.84 21.55 3.20
CA ILE A 112 10.27 20.30 2.67
C ILE A 112 10.01 20.45 1.17
N SER A 113 10.24 19.37 0.44
CA SER A 113 9.88 19.32 -0.99
C SER A 113 8.36 19.29 -1.18
N ARG A 114 7.93 19.64 -2.38
CA ARG A 114 6.53 19.41 -2.77
C ARG A 114 6.25 17.91 -2.80
N PRO A 115 5.09 17.44 -2.32
CA PRO A 115 4.74 16.04 -2.35
C PRO A 115 4.62 15.50 -3.78
N ILE A 116 4.89 14.23 -3.95
CA ILE A 116 4.64 13.48 -5.19
C ILE A 116 3.36 12.67 -4.99
N VAL A 117 2.50 12.68 -6.01
CA VAL A 117 1.27 11.90 -6.01
C VAL A 117 1.59 10.48 -6.44
N THR A 118 1.15 9.52 -5.64
CA THR A 118 1.32 8.09 -5.92
C THR A 118 -0.04 7.39 -6.00
N ASN A 119 -0.05 6.24 -6.66
CA ASN A 119 -1.26 5.42 -6.78
C ASN A 119 -1.46 4.61 -5.48
N ALA A 120 -1.93 5.28 -4.43
CA ALA A 120 -2.09 4.79 -3.06
C ALA A 120 -0.77 4.48 -2.32
N LEU A 121 -0.89 4.04 -1.05
CA LEU A 121 0.23 3.84 -0.13
C LEU A 121 1.24 2.80 -0.61
N THR A 122 0.80 1.68 -1.13
CA THR A 122 1.70 0.60 -1.58
C THR A 122 2.62 1.07 -2.70
N HIS A 123 2.11 1.89 -3.64
CA HIS A 123 2.95 2.48 -4.69
C HIS A 123 4.00 3.43 -4.09
N GLY A 124 3.58 4.32 -3.18
CA GLY A 124 4.52 5.22 -2.48
C GLY A 124 5.61 4.47 -1.72
N LEU A 125 5.24 3.42 -0.97
CA LEU A 125 6.19 2.56 -0.26
C LEU A 125 7.13 1.82 -1.22
N SER A 126 6.63 1.37 -2.37
CA SER A 126 7.45 0.73 -3.41
C SER A 126 8.52 1.67 -3.94
N LEU A 127 8.14 2.92 -4.23
CA LEU A 127 9.09 3.95 -4.69
C LEU A 127 10.14 4.29 -3.62
N VAL A 128 9.74 4.36 -2.35
CA VAL A 128 10.68 4.56 -1.23
C VAL A 128 11.67 3.39 -1.13
N ALA A 129 11.17 2.16 -1.26
CA ALA A 129 12.03 0.98 -1.24
C ALA A 129 13.00 0.96 -2.44
N ASP A 130 12.49 1.23 -3.65
CA ASP A 130 13.33 1.30 -4.87
C ASP A 130 14.42 2.38 -4.77
N LEU A 131 14.21 3.47 -4.02
CA LEU A 131 15.16 4.58 -3.89
C LEU A 131 16.14 4.46 -2.72
N PHE A 132 15.77 3.75 -1.65
CA PHE A 132 16.49 3.85 -0.37
C PHE A 132 16.81 2.52 0.29
N VAL A 133 16.42 1.39 -0.29
CA VAL A 133 16.57 0.07 0.35
C VAL A 133 17.28 -0.91 -0.57
N ASP A 134 18.46 -1.32 -0.15
CA ASP A 134 19.23 -2.38 -0.80
C ASP A 134 18.99 -3.74 -0.10
N THR A 135 19.45 -4.82 -0.78
CA THR A 135 19.45 -6.16 -0.19
C THR A 135 20.31 -6.16 1.08
N ASP A 136 19.82 -6.86 2.11
CA ASP A 136 20.43 -6.97 3.44
C ASP A 136 20.36 -5.70 4.31
N ASP A 137 19.78 -4.61 3.84
CA ASP A 137 19.48 -3.47 4.70
C ASP A 137 18.49 -3.84 5.80
N THR A 138 18.48 -3.05 6.86
CA THR A 138 17.54 -3.24 7.98
C THR A 138 16.50 -2.13 8.03
N VAL A 139 15.23 -2.51 7.90
CA VAL A 139 14.08 -1.61 8.06
C VAL A 139 13.47 -1.81 9.45
N LEU A 140 13.38 -0.73 10.23
CA LEU A 140 12.77 -0.74 11.55
C LEU A 140 11.30 -0.37 11.46
N LEU A 141 10.44 -1.21 12.00
CA LEU A 141 8.98 -1.02 12.01
C LEU A 141 8.43 -1.14 13.44
N PRO A 142 7.25 -0.55 13.74
CA PRO A 142 6.51 -0.88 14.94
C PRO A 142 6.12 -2.37 14.93
N THR A 143 5.99 -2.98 16.11
CA THR A 143 5.57 -4.40 16.23
C THR A 143 4.21 -4.66 15.58
N HIS A 144 3.26 -3.73 15.75
CA HIS A 144 1.97 -3.76 15.07
C HIS A 144 2.10 -2.98 13.76
N ASN A 145 2.23 -3.71 12.68
CA ASN A 145 2.42 -3.11 11.35
C ASN A 145 1.57 -3.82 10.27
N TRP A 146 1.47 -3.18 9.14
CA TRP A 146 0.75 -3.70 8.00
C TRP A 146 1.58 -4.73 7.23
N GLY A 147 0.98 -5.88 6.89
CA GLY A 147 1.67 -6.97 6.21
C GLY A 147 2.34 -6.62 4.89
N ASN A 148 1.87 -5.56 4.21
CA ASN A 148 2.49 -5.10 2.95
C ASN A 148 3.92 -4.59 3.12
N TYR A 149 4.32 -4.10 4.30
CA TYR A 149 5.71 -3.71 4.55
C TYR A 149 6.66 -4.88 4.32
N LYS A 150 6.29 -6.07 4.78
CA LYS A 150 7.10 -7.27 4.58
C LYS A 150 7.20 -7.65 3.09
N LEU A 151 6.10 -7.54 2.34
CA LEU A 151 6.11 -7.83 0.90
C LEU A 151 6.99 -6.83 0.14
N VAL A 152 6.89 -5.54 0.46
CA VAL A 152 7.65 -4.48 -0.22
C VAL A 152 9.12 -4.55 0.16
N PHE A 153 9.46 -4.46 1.45
CA PHE A 153 10.84 -4.30 1.87
C PHE A 153 11.62 -5.61 1.93
N SER A 154 11.02 -6.69 2.45
CA SER A 154 11.72 -7.96 2.61
C SER A 154 11.63 -8.85 1.38
N THR A 155 10.41 -9.18 0.92
CA THR A 155 10.26 -10.14 -0.17
C THR A 155 10.77 -9.59 -1.50
N ARG A 156 10.47 -8.31 -1.80
CA ARG A 156 10.87 -7.68 -3.06
C ARG A 156 12.31 -7.18 -3.07
N HIS A 157 12.76 -6.55 -1.98
CA HIS A 157 14.06 -5.90 -1.91
C HIS A 157 15.11 -6.67 -1.12
N GLY A 158 14.73 -7.73 -0.41
CA GLY A 158 15.68 -8.55 0.35
C GLY A 158 16.11 -7.93 1.69
N ALA A 159 15.45 -6.87 2.15
CA ALA A 159 15.77 -6.23 3.41
C ALA A 159 15.30 -7.05 4.62
N HIS A 160 16.01 -6.92 5.73
CA HIS A 160 15.64 -7.45 7.03
C HIS A 160 14.66 -6.51 7.74
N ILE A 161 13.58 -7.05 8.30
CA ILE A 161 12.64 -6.28 9.10
C ILE A 161 12.89 -6.54 10.58
N ASN A 162 13.27 -5.51 11.30
CA ASN A 162 13.30 -5.49 12.76
C ASN A 162 12.09 -4.73 13.28
N THR A 163 11.51 -5.21 14.38
CA THR A 163 10.33 -4.57 14.99
C THR A 163 10.64 -4.12 16.41
N CYS A 164 10.06 -2.99 16.79
CA CYS A 164 10.13 -2.49 18.16
C CYS A 164 8.72 -2.18 18.69
N LEU A 165 8.55 -2.36 20.00
CA LEU A 165 7.38 -1.87 20.71
C LEU A 165 7.53 -0.36 20.89
N LEU A 166 6.52 0.39 20.42
CA LEU A 166 6.38 1.80 20.81
C LEU A 166 5.62 1.81 22.14
N TYR A 167 6.31 2.20 23.20
CA TYR A 167 5.67 2.48 24.48
C TYR A 167 5.18 3.93 24.44
N THR A 168 3.88 4.12 24.58
CA THR A 168 3.26 5.43 24.80
C THR A 168 3.03 5.63 26.29
#